data_21238cd7ba8d729cfba55c2db6c322c2
#
_entry.id   21238cd7ba8d729cfba55c2db6c322c2
#
_cell.length_a   1.000
_cell.length_b   1.000
_cell.length_c   1.000
_cell.angle_alpha   90.00
_cell.angle_beta   90.00
_cell.angle_gamma   90.00
#
_symmetry.space_group_name_H-M   'P 1'
#
loop_
_entity.id
_entity.type
_entity.pdbx_description
1 polymer ?
#
loop_
_entity_poly.entity_id
_entity_poly.type
_entity_poly.pdbx_seq_one_letter_code
_entity_poly.pdbx_strand_id
1 'polypeptide(L)'
;MHLATTTGDFRDCAEAPADRVRLFEGTGFRFLDLDLYQSLYPGSPFLDARWEAWIDAAGAAAAALGIRFCQAHAPHGNLHEPGEAFDVFLAATVRSIQACARLRIPRVVVHQQDIGGYPSRANRRLNLERNRAFFARLFPAMDQAGVQVLLENSCDRHAPTPQQNTRHFPSTAAELLELADFIGHPLIGVCWDTGHGNIQGVDPYQSLVELGPALRAVHIADNYGDADSHVAPFQGTTNFDAVLQGLCDAGYAGCFTFEASQILRSGGAWPHVRREWQYRGAPVTRLMDVPPPIRRQAVALLYQIGKHMLTEYGCFDG
;
A
#
# COMPACT_ATOMS: atom_id res chain seq x y z
N MET A 1 7.32 -5.10 17.18
CA MET A 1 6.42 -4.63 16.09
C MET A 1 5.06 -5.32 16.21
N HIS A 2 3.94 -4.60 16.01
CA HIS A 2 2.62 -5.21 15.87
C HIS A 2 2.38 -5.67 14.42
N LEU A 3 1.56 -6.72 14.27
CA LEU A 3 1.14 -7.17 12.95
C LEU A 3 -0.07 -6.38 12.47
N ALA A 4 0.00 -5.91 11.23
CA ALA A 4 -1.11 -5.28 10.53
C ALA A 4 -1.27 -5.88 9.13
N THR A 5 -2.41 -5.66 8.51
CA THR A 5 -2.66 -5.95 7.11
C THR A 5 -3.63 -4.93 6.51
N THR A 6 -3.74 -4.90 5.19
CA THR A 6 -4.61 -3.95 4.49
C THR A 6 -6.08 -4.40 4.49
N THR A 7 -7.02 -3.46 4.62
CA THR A 7 -8.44 -3.74 4.35
C THR A 7 -8.68 -4.16 2.90
N GLY A 8 -7.69 -3.96 2.02
CA GLY A 8 -7.66 -4.46 0.66
C GLY A 8 -7.69 -5.97 0.51
N ASP A 9 -7.35 -6.74 1.56
CA ASP A 9 -7.43 -8.22 1.57
C ASP A 9 -8.84 -8.74 1.25
N PHE A 10 -9.87 -7.95 1.55
CA PHE A 10 -11.27 -8.28 1.29
C PHE A 10 -11.92 -7.37 0.24
N ARG A 11 -11.13 -6.70 -0.61
CA ARG A 11 -11.63 -5.80 -1.65
C ARG A 11 -12.61 -6.49 -2.60
N ASP A 12 -12.35 -7.74 -2.95
CA ASP A 12 -13.20 -8.55 -3.83
C ASP A 12 -14.46 -9.08 -3.12
N CYS A 13 -14.53 -8.98 -1.78
CA CYS A 13 -15.63 -9.52 -0.98
C CYS A 13 -16.65 -8.46 -0.57
N ALA A 14 -16.22 -7.19 -0.47
CA ALA A 14 -17.05 -6.09 -0.02
C ALA A 14 -16.55 -4.75 -0.59
N GLU A 15 -17.47 -3.89 -0.99
CA GLU A 15 -17.14 -2.58 -1.54
C GLU A 15 -16.83 -1.56 -0.42
N ALA A 16 -17.68 -1.49 0.62
CA ALA A 16 -17.52 -0.53 1.70
C ALA A 16 -16.41 -0.96 2.69
N PRO A 17 -15.52 -0.05 3.13
CA PRO A 17 -14.48 -0.35 4.12
C PRO A 17 -15.03 -0.94 5.41
N ALA A 18 -16.19 -0.48 5.88
CA ALA A 18 -16.83 -1.02 7.08
C ALA A 18 -17.15 -2.51 6.97
N ASP A 19 -17.61 -2.96 5.79
CA ASP A 19 -17.92 -4.37 5.54
C ASP A 19 -16.64 -5.21 5.40
N ARG A 20 -15.60 -4.65 4.77
CA ARG A 20 -14.27 -5.27 4.73
C ARG A 20 -13.73 -5.49 6.14
N VAL A 21 -13.80 -4.48 7.00
CA VAL A 21 -13.33 -4.55 8.40
C VAL A 21 -14.03 -5.68 9.17
N ARG A 22 -15.35 -5.88 9.00
CA ARG A 22 -16.08 -6.97 9.66
C ARG A 22 -15.58 -8.36 9.29
N LEU A 23 -15.00 -8.51 8.09
CA LEU A 23 -14.44 -9.79 7.64
C LEU A 23 -13.14 -10.17 8.35
N PHE A 24 -12.50 -9.25 9.09
CA PHE A 24 -11.30 -9.55 9.89
C PHE A 24 -11.61 -10.23 11.23
N GLU A 25 -12.88 -10.39 11.61
CA GLU A 25 -13.24 -11.13 12.82
C GLU A 25 -12.63 -12.53 12.82
N GLY A 26 -11.87 -12.86 13.87
CA GLY A 26 -11.24 -14.17 14.05
C GLY A 26 -9.95 -14.40 13.23
N THR A 27 -9.45 -13.42 12.46
CA THR A 27 -8.20 -13.57 11.68
C THR A 27 -6.93 -13.44 12.53
N GLY A 28 -7.03 -12.83 13.71
CA GLY A 28 -5.90 -12.52 14.59
C GLY A 28 -5.42 -11.08 14.52
N PHE A 29 -5.62 -10.39 13.41
CA PHE A 29 -5.19 -9.00 13.25
C PHE A 29 -5.94 -8.04 14.19
N ARG A 30 -5.18 -7.16 14.86
CA ARG A 30 -5.67 -6.08 15.70
C ARG A 30 -5.34 -4.69 15.14
N PHE A 31 -4.51 -4.64 14.12
CA PHE A 31 -4.15 -3.43 13.41
C PHE A 31 -4.41 -3.60 11.92
N LEU A 32 -4.94 -2.56 11.29
CA LEU A 32 -5.21 -2.54 9.86
C LEU A 32 -4.65 -1.27 9.21
N ASP A 33 -4.32 -1.40 7.94
CA ASP A 33 -4.19 -0.32 6.98
C ASP A 33 -5.56 -0.05 6.33
N LEU A 34 -6.01 1.20 6.37
CA LEU A 34 -7.26 1.61 5.72
C LEU A 34 -7.01 1.85 4.22
N ASP A 35 -7.36 0.87 3.41
CA ASP A 35 -7.23 0.94 1.95
C ASP A 35 -8.33 1.82 1.32
N LEU A 36 -7.92 2.99 0.83
CA LEU A 36 -8.72 3.90 0.01
C LEU A 36 -8.28 3.89 -1.46
N TYR A 37 -7.36 3.00 -1.84
CA TYR A 37 -6.70 2.94 -3.15
C TYR A 37 -7.69 2.99 -4.33
N GLN A 38 -8.77 2.23 -4.26
CA GLN A 38 -9.80 2.16 -5.30
C GLN A 38 -11.05 3.00 -5.01
N SER A 39 -10.97 4.05 -4.20
CA SER A 39 -12.14 4.86 -3.84
C SER A 39 -12.61 5.85 -4.92
N LEU A 40 -11.90 5.98 -6.05
CA LEU A 40 -12.20 6.90 -7.15
C LEU A 40 -13.14 6.29 -8.21
N TYR A 41 -14.16 5.56 -7.82
CA TYR A 41 -15.14 5.03 -8.77
C TYR A 41 -16.40 5.92 -8.84
N PRO A 42 -17.13 5.94 -9.97
CA PRO A 42 -18.35 6.73 -10.09
C PRO A 42 -19.40 6.35 -9.04
N GLY A 43 -19.90 7.35 -8.30
CA GLY A 43 -20.89 7.13 -7.23
C GLY A 43 -20.29 6.74 -5.88
N SER A 44 -18.96 6.68 -5.76
CA SER A 44 -18.27 6.43 -4.48
C SER A 44 -18.70 7.45 -3.43
N PRO A 45 -19.18 7.01 -2.25
CA PRO A 45 -19.46 7.91 -1.14
C PRO A 45 -18.25 8.74 -0.71
N PHE A 46 -17.04 8.25 -0.97
CA PHE A 46 -15.81 8.97 -0.67
C PHE A 46 -15.64 10.24 -1.50
N LEU A 47 -16.29 10.37 -2.65
CA LEU A 47 -16.20 11.53 -3.53
C LEU A 47 -17.25 12.63 -3.27
N ASP A 48 -18.26 12.38 -2.45
CA ASP A 48 -19.34 13.32 -2.18
C ASP A 48 -19.53 13.64 -0.70
N ALA A 49 -20.63 14.29 -0.33
CA ALA A 49 -20.93 14.71 1.06
C ALA A 49 -21.12 13.53 2.05
N ARG A 50 -21.25 12.30 1.57
CA ARG A 50 -21.42 11.10 2.42
C ARG A 50 -20.09 10.56 2.97
N TRP A 51 -18.94 11.08 2.56
CA TRP A 51 -17.63 10.54 2.87
C TRP A 51 -17.36 10.41 4.38
N GLU A 52 -17.79 11.39 5.17
CA GLU A 52 -17.58 11.35 6.63
C GLU A 52 -18.31 10.17 7.26
N ALA A 53 -19.59 10.01 6.95
CA ALA A 53 -20.38 8.89 7.46
C ALA A 53 -19.84 7.53 6.99
N TRP A 54 -19.32 7.48 5.76
CA TRP A 54 -18.72 6.28 5.20
C TRP A 54 -17.41 5.88 5.92
N ILE A 55 -16.57 6.85 6.28
CA ILE A 55 -15.36 6.66 7.07
C ILE A 55 -15.70 6.34 8.54
N ASP A 56 -16.67 7.02 9.15
CA ASP A 56 -17.12 6.74 10.53
C ASP A 56 -17.62 5.31 10.67
N ALA A 57 -18.34 4.80 9.65
CA ALA A 57 -18.81 3.42 9.67
C ALA A 57 -17.63 2.41 9.70
N ALA A 58 -16.53 2.70 9.01
CA ALA A 58 -15.31 1.88 9.08
C ALA A 58 -14.68 1.94 10.48
N GLY A 59 -14.60 3.13 11.07
CA GLY A 59 -14.11 3.31 12.45
C GLY A 59 -14.96 2.58 13.48
N ALA A 60 -16.29 2.66 13.37
CA ALA A 60 -17.22 1.96 14.24
C ALA A 60 -17.11 0.43 14.12
N ALA A 61 -16.96 -0.09 12.88
CA ALA A 61 -16.75 -1.52 12.64
C ALA A 61 -15.43 -2.01 13.26
N ALA A 62 -14.35 -1.23 13.13
CA ALA A 62 -13.05 -1.54 13.73
C ALA A 62 -13.14 -1.55 15.27
N ALA A 63 -13.75 -0.53 15.86
CA ALA A 63 -13.92 -0.43 17.30
C ALA A 63 -14.73 -1.59 17.88
N ALA A 64 -15.80 -2.03 17.19
CA ALA A 64 -16.61 -3.17 17.59
C ALA A 64 -15.83 -4.49 17.67
N LEU A 65 -14.76 -4.62 16.89
CA LEU A 65 -13.87 -5.79 16.86
C LEU A 65 -12.59 -5.61 17.70
N GLY A 66 -12.42 -4.47 18.35
CA GLY A 66 -11.19 -4.12 19.06
C GLY A 66 -9.99 -3.96 18.12
N ILE A 67 -10.26 -3.56 16.88
CA ILE A 67 -9.26 -3.29 15.84
C ILE A 67 -8.94 -1.79 15.81
N ARG A 68 -7.70 -1.43 15.49
CA ARG A 68 -7.24 -0.06 15.28
C ARG A 68 -6.63 0.09 13.89
N PHE A 69 -6.79 1.23 13.27
CA PHE A 69 -6.01 1.56 12.08
C PHE A 69 -4.65 2.13 12.48
N CYS A 70 -3.56 1.61 11.90
CA CYS A 70 -2.19 2.07 12.16
C CYS A 70 -1.65 2.98 11.06
N GLN A 71 -2.17 2.81 9.86
CA GLN A 71 -1.89 3.62 8.67
C GLN A 71 -3.08 3.57 7.71
N ALA A 72 -3.01 4.33 6.63
CA ALA A 72 -3.96 4.29 5.53
C ALA A 72 -3.22 4.39 4.19
N HIS A 73 -3.86 3.94 3.13
CA HIS A 73 -3.42 4.12 1.76
C HIS A 73 -4.39 5.03 0.99
N ALA A 74 -3.89 6.13 0.44
CA ALA A 74 -4.70 7.09 -0.34
C ALA A 74 -5.09 6.49 -1.70
N PRO A 75 -6.06 7.11 -2.42
CA PRO A 75 -6.39 6.72 -3.78
C PRO A 75 -5.17 6.73 -4.70
N HIS A 76 -5.10 5.73 -5.57
CA HIS A 76 -4.08 5.67 -6.60
C HIS A 76 -4.41 6.61 -7.77
N GLY A 77 -3.39 7.29 -8.26
CA GLY A 77 -3.48 8.13 -9.45
C GLY A 77 -2.10 8.65 -9.85
N ASN A 78 -1.92 8.83 -11.13
CA ASN A 78 -0.71 9.41 -11.71
C ASN A 78 -1.14 10.50 -12.72
N LEU A 79 -1.57 11.63 -12.17
CA LEU A 79 -2.17 12.72 -12.93
C LEU A 79 -1.27 13.95 -12.88
N HIS A 80 -0.74 14.35 -14.02
CA HIS A 80 0.21 15.46 -14.13
C HIS A 80 -0.40 16.75 -14.70
N GLU A 81 -1.47 16.60 -15.46
CA GLU A 81 -2.07 17.73 -16.17
C GLU A 81 -3.28 18.27 -15.37
N PRO A 82 -3.34 19.59 -15.20
CA PRO A 82 -4.50 20.25 -14.60
C PRO A 82 -5.78 19.91 -15.37
N GLY A 83 -6.87 19.66 -14.64
CA GLY A 83 -8.17 19.32 -15.20
C GLY A 83 -9.07 18.64 -14.17
N GLU A 84 -10.32 18.37 -14.52
CA GLU A 84 -11.32 17.81 -13.62
C GLU A 84 -10.87 16.51 -12.93
N ALA A 85 -10.24 15.60 -13.68
CA ALA A 85 -9.72 14.35 -13.11
C ALA A 85 -8.62 14.57 -12.07
N PHE A 86 -7.72 15.53 -12.33
CA PHE A 86 -6.68 15.92 -11.36
C PHE A 86 -7.30 16.55 -10.11
N ASP A 87 -8.28 17.44 -10.27
CA ASP A 87 -8.93 18.11 -9.15
C ASP A 87 -9.69 17.13 -8.26
N VAL A 88 -10.38 16.15 -8.85
CA VAL A 88 -11.04 15.05 -8.13
C VAL A 88 -10.02 14.21 -7.37
N PHE A 89 -8.92 13.83 -8.01
CA PHE A 89 -7.84 13.05 -7.39
C PHE A 89 -7.19 13.81 -6.23
N LEU A 90 -6.85 15.09 -6.42
CA LEU A 90 -6.28 15.92 -5.38
C LEU A 90 -7.23 16.09 -4.19
N ALA A 91 -8.51 16.39 -4.46
CA ALA A 91 -9.53 16.50 -3.42
C ALA A 91 -9.69 15.20 -2.62
N ALA A 92 -9.67 14.05 -3.29
CA ALA A 92 -9.73 12.74 -2.63
C ALA A 92 -8.47 12.44 -1.81
N THR A 93 -7.30 12.85 -2.28
CA THR A 93 -6.04 12.71 -1.52
C THR A 93 -6.07 13.59 -0.26
N VAL A 94 -6.51 14.84 -0.35
CA VAL A 94 -6.73 15.71 0.81
C VAL A 94 -7.74 15.08 1.78
N ARG A 95 -8.83 14.52 1.26
CA ARG A 95 -9.86 13.84 2.04
C ARG A 95 -9.31 12.61 2.76
N SER A 96 -8.33 11.90 2.18
CA SER A 96 -7.66 10.78 2.86
C SER A 96 -6.91 11.24 4.11
N ILE A 97 -6.25 12.40 4.07
CA ILE A 97 -5.60 13.01 5.23
C ILE A 97 -6.65 13.38 6.30
N GLN A 98 -7.78 13.96 5.88
CA GLN A 98 -8.88 14.31 6.78
C GLN A 98 -9.53 13.06 7.41
N ALA A 99 -9.70 11.99 6.64
CA ALA A 99 -10.18 10.70 7.10
C ALA A 99 -9.23 10.08 8.16
N CYS A 100 -7.92 10.20 7.94
CA CYS A 100 -6.92 9.78 8.92
C CYS A 100 -7.05 10.56 10.23
N ALA A 101 -7.18 11.88 10.19
CA ALA A 101 -7.41 12.69 11.37
C ALA A 101 -8.69 12.27 12.13
N ARG A 102 -9.78 12.04 11.40
CA ARG A 102 -11.07 11.63 11.94
C ARG A 102 -11.01 10.27 12.66
N LEU A 103 -10.27 9.31 12.11
CA LEU A 103 -10.07 7.98 12.68
C LEU A 103 -8.83 7.86 13.58
N ARG A 104 -8.11 8.96 13.82
CA ARG A 104 -6.85 9.01 14.60
C ARG A 104 -5.76 8.09 14.00
N ILE A 105 -5.73 7.99 12.68
CA ILE A 105 -4.68 7.30 11.94
C ILE A 105 -3.49 8.27 11.80
N PRO A 106 -2.28 7.90 12.25
CA PRO A 106 -1.17 8.84 12.31
C PRO A 106 -0.54 9.16 10.95
N ARG A 107 -0.78 8.34 9.94
CA ARG A 107 -0.09 8.43 8.65
C ARG A 107 -0.89 7.85 7.50
N VAL A 108 -0.64 8.38 6.30
CA VAL A 108 -1.25 7.90 5.05
C VAL A 108 -0.18 7.80 3.96
N VAL A 109 -0.14 6.66 3.26
CA VAL A 109 0.68 6.49 2.08
C VAL A 109 0.01 7.21 0.91
N VAL A 110 0.78 8.04 0.21
CA VAL A 110 0.36 8.78 -0.98
C VAL A 110 1.41 8.55 -2.05
N HIS A 111 1.04 7.88 -3.13
CA HIS A 111 1.95 7.65 -4.22
C HIS A 111 2.43 8.98 -4.84
N GLN A 112 3.71 9.04 -5.08
CA GLN A 112 4.31 10.11 -5.85
C GLN A 112 3.86 10.04 -7.32
N GLN A 113 3.96 11.16 -8.00
CA GLN A 113 3.66 11.26 -9.41
C GLN A 113 4.91 10.95 -10.23
N ASP A 114 4.81 10.03 -11.18
CA ASP A 114 5.92 9.66 -12.07
C ASP A 114 5.61 10.08 -13.50
N ILE A 115 6.50 10.87 -14.09
CA ILE A 115 6.37 11.34 -15.48
C ILE A 115 6.96 10.35 -16.51
N GLY A 116 7.51 9.23 -16.03
CA GLY A 116 8.20 8.27 -16.89
C GLY A 116 9.51 8.78 -17.47
N GLY A 117 10.12 7.92 -18.30
CA GLY A 117 11.38 8.26 -19.00
C GLY A 117 12.61 8.43 -18.10
N TYR A 118 12.51 8.08 -16.83
CA TYR A 118 13.64 7.97 -15.92
C TYR A 118 14.57 6.81 -16.42
N PRO A 119 15.93 6.88 -16.33
CA PRO A 119 16.69 7.77 -15.46
C PRO A 119 17.35 8.98 -16.13
N SER A 120 16.80 9.59 -17.17
CA SER A 120 17.45 10.77 -17.70
C SER A 120 17.53 11.89 -16.64
N ARG A 121 18.65 12.62 -16.61
CA ARG A 121 18.86 13.70 -15.65
C ARG A 121 17.75 14.78 -15.74
N ALA A 122 17.28 15.07 -16.94
CA ALA A 122 16.22 16.05 -17.16
C ALA A 122 14.90 15.56 -16.56
N ASN A 123 14.55 14.29 -16.77
CA ASN A 123 13.31 13.71 -16.24
C ASN A 123 13.38 13.54 -14.72
N ARG A 124 14.56 13.22 -14.14
CA ARG A 124 14.72 13.18 -12.68
C ARG A 124 14.40 14.55 -12.06
N ARG A 125 14.95 15.63 -12.61
CA ARG A 125 14.69 17.00 -12.13
C ARG A 125 13.20 17.34 -12.25
N LEU A 126 12.58 17.03 -13.37
CA LEU A 126 11.16 17.27 -13.61
C LEU A 126 10.26 16.46 -12.67
N ASN A 127 10.61 15.19 -12.38
CA ASN A 127 9.93 14.37 -11.37
C ASN A 127 9.97 15.03 -9.99
N LEU A 128 11.13 15.49 -9.54
CA LEU A 128 11.28 16.17 -8.25
C LEU A 128 10.41 17.43 -8.18
N GLU A 129 10.46 18.28 -9.20
CA GLU A 129 9.71 19.54 -9.26
C GLU A 129 8.19 19.32 -9.28
N ARG A 130 7.71 18.37 -10.08
CA ARG A 130 6.28 18.04 -10.16
C ARG A 130 5.76 17.43 -8.86
N ASN A 131 6.51 16.52 -8.25
CA ASN A 131 6.15 15.96 -6.96
C ASN A 131 6.11 17.02 -5.87
N ARG A 132 7.12 17.90 -5.78
CA ARG A 132 7.07 18.99 -4.83
C ARG A 132 5.84 19.88 -5.02
N ALA A 133 5.51 20.21 -6.27
CA ALA A 133 4.33 21.02 -6.58
C ALA A 133 3.02 20.30 -6.18
N PHE A 134 2.92 18.99 -6.40
CA PHE A 134 1.78 18.18 -5.99
C PHE A 134 1.67 18.09 -4.47
N PHE A 135 2.72 17.66 -3.78
CA PHE A 135 2.70 17.49 -2.33
C PHE A 135 2.50 18.81 -1.57
N ALA A 136 3.01 19.92 -2.09
CA ALA A 136 2.78 21.25 -1.51
C ALA A 136 1.28 21.62 -1.43
N ARG A 137 0.43 21.05 -2.30
CA ARG A 137 -1.03 21.20 -2.24
C ARG A 137 -1.65 20.48 -1.04
N LEU A 138 -0.94 19.49 -0.45
CA LEU A 138 -1.39 18.72 0.69
C LEU A 138 -0.99 19.33 2.04
N PHE A 139 0.03 20.20 2.07
CA PHE A 139 0.59 20.76 3.31
C PHE A 139 -0.45 21.38 4.23
N PRO A 140 -1.41 22.20 3.76
CA PRO A 140 -2.41 22.77 4.66
C PRO A 140 -3.25 21.71 5.38
N ALA A 141 -3.59 20.62 4.69
CA ALA A 141 -4.34 19.52 5.31
C ALA A 141 -3.48 18.69 6.27
N MET A 142 -2.20 18.48 5.92
CA MET A 142 -1.23 17.78 6.78
C MET A 142 -1.01 18.55 8.09
N ASP A 143 -0.77 19.86 8.01
CA ASP A 143 -0.54 20.73 9.18
C ASP A 143 -1.77 20.79 10.08
N GLN A 144 -2.96 20.97 9.49
CA GLN A 144 -4.21 21.01 10.24
C GLN A 144 -4.52 19.69 10.93
N ALA A 145 -4.24 18.57 10.26
CA ALA A 145 -4.55 17.22 10.74
C ALA A 145 -3.46 16.63 11.66
N GLY A 146 -2.22 17.10 11.57
CA GLY A 146 -1.06 16.47 12.19
C GLY A 146 -0.77 15.07 11.65
N VAL A 147 -1.21 14.75 10.43
CA VAL A 147 -1.07 13.44 9.78
C VAL A 147 0.16 13.44 8.88
N GLN A 148 1.01 12.43 9.04
CA GLN A 148 2.16 12.22 8.15
C GLN A 148 1.69 11.70 6.79
N VAL A 149 2.29 12.22 5.72
CA VAL A 149 2.15 11.70 4.36
C VAL A 149 3.44 10.95 4.01
N LEU A 150 3.30 9.70 3.58
CA LEU A 150 4.42 8.82 3.30
C LEU A 150 4.56 8.58 1.80
N LEU A 151 5.77 8.78 1.31
CA LEU A 151 6.18 8.38 -0.03
C LEU A 151 6.48 6.89 -0.04
N GLU A 152 6.17 6.19 -1.12
CA GLU A 152 6.43 4.77 -1.25
C GLU A 152 7.38 4.50 -2.41
N ASN A 153 8.30 3.53 -2.28
CA ASN A 153 9.11 3.12 -3.41
C ASN A 153 8.26 2.47 -4.49
N SER A 154 8.46 2.89 -5.72
CA SER A 154 7.92 2.23 -6.91
C SER A 154 8.79 1.06 -7.34
N CYS A 155 8.35 0.27 -8.29
CA CYS A 155 9.16 -0.75 -8.94
C CYS A 155 9.19 -0.56 -10.45
N ASP A 156 10.26 -1.04 -11.07
CA ASP A 156 10.38 -1.08 -12.51
C ASP A 156 9.35 -2.07 -13.09
N ARG A 157 8.79 -1.74 -14.24
CA ARG A 157 7.98 -2.70 -15.00
C ARG A 157 8.88 -3.46 -15.96
N HIS A 158 8.94 -4.77 -15.76
CA HIS A 158 9.60 -5.68 -16.67
C HIS A 158 8.64 -6.06 -17.80
N ALA A 159 9.00 -5.70 -19.02
CA ALA A 159 8.28 -6.11 -20.23
C ALA A 159 8.88 -7.42 -20.79
N PRO A 160 8.16 -8.11 -21.69
CA PRO A 160 8.70 -9.30 -22.37
C PRO A 160 10.02 -9.06 -23.10
N THR A 161 10.29 -7.82 -23.49
CA THR A 161 11.56 -7.39 -24.07
C THR A 161 12.22 -6.34 -23.21
N PRO A 162 13.53 -6.45 -22.90
CA PRO A 162 14.25 -5.49 -22.06
C PRO A 162 14.15 -4.03 -22.53
N GLN A 163 14.00 -3.81 -23.84
CA GLN A 163 13.87 -2.48 -24.44
C GLN A 163 12.54 -1.78 -24.09
N GLN A 164 11.56 -2.53 -23.58
CA GLN A 164 10.25 -2.03 -23.16
C GLN A 164 10.14 -1.86 -21.64
N ASN A 165 11.21 -2.18 -20.90
CA ASN A 165 11.23 -1.97 -19.47
C ASN A 165 11.07 -0.48 -19.15
N THR A 166 10.20 -0.18 -18.19
CA THR A 166 9.95 1.19 -17.75
C THR A 166 10.55 1.37 -16.36
N ARG A 167 11.45 2.34 -16.25
CA ARG A 167 12.02 2.76 -14.99
C ARG A 167 11.07 3.75 -14.31
N HIS A 168 10.76 3.51 -13.05
CA HIS A 168 9.94 4.39 -12.23
C HIS A 168 10.76 5.13 -11.17
N PHE A 169 10.29 6.30 -10.74
CA PHE A 169 10.93 7.12 -9.72
C PHE A 169 9.93 7.49 -8.62
N PRO A 170 10.33 7.38 -7.32
CA PRO A 170 11.55 6.74 -6.78
C PRO A 170 11.37 5.24 -6.63
N SER A 171 12.44 4.46 -6.82
CA SER A 171 12.43 2.99 -6.66
C SER A 171 13.55 2.45 -5.76
N THR A 172 14.40 3.34 -5.25
CA THR A 172 15.46 2.99 -4.28
C THR A 172 15.36 3.85 -3.02
N ALA A 173 16.01 3.42 -1.94
CA ALA A 173 16.07 4.16 -0.68
C ALA A 173 16.64 5.58 -0.88
N ALA A 174 17.76 5.69 -1.59
CA ALA A 174 18.39 6.97 -1.91
C ALA A 174 17.45 7.92 -2.68
N GLU A 175 16.69 7.41 -3.64
CA GLU A 175 15.73 8.21 -4.42
C GLU A 175 14.53 8.67 -3.58
N LEU A 176 14.06 7.83 -2.65
CA LEU A 176 13.01 8.20 -1.70
C LEU A 176 13.47 9.33 -0.76
N LEU A 177 14.69 9.20 -0.22
CA LEU A 177 15.28 10.23 0.65
C LEU A 177 15.48 11.54 -0.12
N GLU A 178 16.00 11.49 -1.35
CA GLU A 178 16.14 12.66 -2.20
C GLU A 178 14.79 13.36 -2.44
N LEU A 179 13.75 12.59 -2.75
CA LEU A 179 12.42 13.14 -2.99
C LEU A 179 11.83 13.74 -1.71
N ALA A 180 11.95 13.06 -0.56
CA ALA A 180 11.47 13.55 0.72
C ALA A 180 12.15 14.87 1.10
N ASP A 181 13.48 14.94 0.96
CA ASP A 181 14.26 16.17 1.22
C ASP A 181 13.89 17.29 0.25
N PHE A 182 13.67 16.97 -1.03
CA PHE A 182 13.31 17.96 -2.03
C PHE A 182 11.90 18.53 -1.80
N ILE A 183 10.94 17.71 -1.33
CA ILE A 183 9.62 18.19 -0.90
C ILE A 183 9.77 19.11 0.32
N GLY A 184 10.59 18.71 1.30
CA GLY A 184 11.02 19.59 2.39
C GLY A 184 9.93 19.94 3.39
N HIS A 185 9.08 19.00 3.81
CA HIS A 185 8.04 19.21 4.82
C HIS A 185 8.20 18.23 6.00
N PRO A 186 8.07 18.69 7.27
CA PRO A 186 8.38 17.86 8.46
C PRO A 186 7.44 16.65 8.64
N LEU A 187 6.26 16.67 8.04
CA LEU A 187 5.30 15.56 8.07
C LEU A 187 5.43 14.63 6.85
N ILE A 188 6.44 14.80 6.00
CA ILE A 188 6.78 13.83 4.96
C ILE A 188 7.66 12.75 5.56
N GLY A 189 7.35 11.49 5.27
CA GLY A 189 8.14 10.33 5.64
C GLY A 189 8.13 9.31 4.51
N VAL A 190 8.61 8.10 4.80
CA VAL A 190 8.74 7.03 3.81
C VAL A 190 8.00 5.78 4.28
N CYS A 191 7.32 5.13 3.35
CA CYS A 191 6.89 3.75 3.40
C CYS A 191 7.78 2.92 2.49
N TRP A 192 8.27 1.77 2.96
CA TRP A 192 9.02 0.83 2.12
C TRP A 192 8.17 -0.38 1.80
N ASP A 193 7.92 -0.61 0.51
CA ASP A 193 7.32 -1.85 0.01
C ASP A 193 8.42 -2.87 -0.35
N THR A 194 8.34 -4.06 0.27
CA THR A 194 9.32 -5.13 0.11
C THR A 194 9.21 -5.82 -1.23
N GLY A 195 8.00 -5.93 -1.78
CA GLY A 195 7.74 -6.50 -3.09
C GLY A 195 8.29 -5.60 -4.20
N HIS A 196 8.08 -4.29 -4.11
CA HIS A 196 8.66 -3.32 -5.04
C HIS A 196 10.20 -3.38 -4.99
N GLY A 197 10.79 -3.46 -3.78
CA GLY A 197 12.23 -3.62 -3.61
C GLY A 197 12.77 -4.91 -4.24
N ASN A 198 12.03 -6.02 -4.13
CA ASN A 198 12.39 -7.31 -4.73
C ASN A 198 12.40 -7.25 -6.28
N ILE A 199 11.37 -6.64 -6.88
CA ILE A 199 11.34 -6.42 -8.36
C ILE A 199 12.50 -5.53 -8.80
N GLN A 200 12.80 -4.50 -8.01
CA GLN A 200 13.90 -3.57 -8.27
C GLN A 200 15.28 -4.26 -8.17
N GLY A 201 15.35 -5.39 -7.47
CA GLY A 201 16.59 -6.15 -7.26
C GLY A 201 17.57 -5.44 -6.30
N VAL A 202 17.07 -4.60 -5.40
CA VAL A 202 17.90 -3.93 -4.39
C VAL A 202 18.08 -4.81 -3.17
N ASP A 203 19.18 -4.61 -2.43
CA ASP A 203 19.40 -5.27 -1.15
C ASP A 203 18.41 -4.71 -0.10
N PRO A 204 17.49 -5.51 0.44
CA PRO A 204 16.47 -5.02 1.35
C PRO A 204 17.06 -4.58 2.69
N TYR A 205 18.11 -5.24 3.19
CA TYR A 205 18.79 -4.84 4.42
C TYR A 205 19.42 -3.46 4.28
N GLN A 206 20.23 -3.25 3.23
CA GLN A 206 20.88 -1.96 2.97
C GLN A 206 19.85 -0.85 2.77
N SER A 207 18.78 -1.12 2.01
CA SER A 207 17.70 -0.14 1.77
C SER A 207 17.05 0.32 3.07
N LEU A 208 16.70 -0.61 3.97
CA LEU A 208 16.03 -0.29 5.23
C LEU A 208 16.94 0.46 6.20
N VAL A 209 18.22 0.07 6.29
CA VAL A 209 19.21 0.77 7.13
C VAL A 209 19.48 2.17 6.60
N GLU A 210 19.57 2.35 5.26
CA GLU A 210 19.75 3.67 4.63
C GLU A 210 18.58 4.60 4.91
N LEU A 211 17.33 4.09 4.85
CA LEU A 211 16.13 4.87 5.18
C LEU A 211 16.11 5.32 6.65
N GLY A 212 16.58 4.49 7.56
CA GLY A 212 16.73 4.81 8.97
C GLY A 212 15.52 5.53 9.56
N PRO A 213 15.71 6.73 10.17
CA PRO A 213 14.62 7.46 10.81
C PRO A 213 13.58 8.06 9.85
N ALA A 214 13.82 8.07 8.54
CA ALA A 214 12.80 8.48 7.57
C ALA A 214 11.74 7.40 7.36
N LEU A 215 12.05 6.12 7.65
CA LEU A 215 11.14 5.00 7.55
C LEU A 215 10.03 5.09 8.61
N ARG A 216 8.79 5.27 8.19
CA ARG A 216 7.62 5.43 9.07
C ARG A 216 6.60 4.31 8.94
N ALA A 217 6.58 3.63 7.80
CA ALA A 217 5.71 2.49 7.53
C ALA A 217 6.41 1.49 6.61
N VAL A 218 5.86 0.29 6.55
CA VAL A 218 6.25 -0.73 5.59
C VAL A 218 5.00 -1.35 4.96
N HIS A 219 5.12 -1.75 3.70
CA HIS A 219 4.25 -2.69 3.03
C HIS A 219 5.01 -3.99 2.81
N ILE A 220 4.49 -5.06 3.39
CA ILE A 220 5.12 -6.38 3.34
C ILE A 220 4.38 -7.23 2.32
N ALA A 221 5.01 -7.39 1.18
CA ALA A 221 4.55 -8.23 0.09
C ALA A 221 5.69 -9.09 -0.43
N ASP A 222 5.37 -10.20 -1.05
CA ASP A 222 6.31 -11.05 -1.76
C ASP A 222 5.91 -11.14 -3.24
N ASN A 223 6.86 -11.49 -4.09
CA ASN A 223 6.66 -11.75 -5.51
C ASN A 223 7.83 -12.57 -6.07
N TYR A 224 7.79 -12.87 -7.36
CA TYR A 224 8.80 -13.69 -8.03
C TYR A 224 9.93 -12.86 -8.66
N GLY A 225 9.98 -11.55 -8.40
CA GLY A 225 10.97 -10.62 -8.98
C GLY A 225 10.65 -10.14 -10.40
N ASP A 226 9.49 -10.49 -10.93
CA ASP A 226 9.09 -10.18 -12.32
C ASP A 226 7.87 -9.27 -12.40
N ALA A 227 6.97 -9.34 -11.42
CA ALA A 227 5.76 -8.55 -11.40
C ALA A 227 5.29 -8.35 -9.96
N ASP A 228 4.60 -7.23 -9.73
CA ASP A 228 4.03 -6.85 -8.45
C ASP A 228 2.82 -7.73 -8.10
N SER A 229 3.11 -8.94 -7.60
CA SER A 229 2.09 -9.98 -7.41
C SER A 229 1.42 -9.97 -6.04
N HIS A 230 1.89 -9.17 -5.08
CA HIS A 230 1.31 -9.04 -3.73
C HIS A 230 0.95 -10.39 -3.07
N VAL A 231 1.82 -11.41 -3.20
CA VAL A 231 1.63 -12.70 -2.53
C VAL A 231 2.18 -12.67 -1.11
N ALA A 232 1.82 -13.67 -0.29
CA ALA A 232 2.30 -13.75 1.08
C ALA A 232 3.80 -14.09 1.12
N PRO A 233 4.53 -13.71 2.19
CA PRO A 233 5.87 -14.20 2.45
C PRO A 233 5.96 -15.72 2.33
N PHE A 234 7.11 -16.20 1.84
CA PHE A 234 7.40 -17.60 1.50
C PHE A 234 6.75 -18.12 0.22
N GLN A 235 6.01 -17.31 -0.51
CA GLN A 235 5.48 -17.70 -1.82
C GLN A 235 6.34 -17.20 -2.99
N GLY A 236 7.16 -16.21 -2.75
CA GLY A 236 8.03 -15.59 -3.77
C GLY A 236 9.52 -15.74 -3.47
N THR A 237 10.29 -14.71 -3.81
CA THR A 237 11.75 -14.72 -3.76
C THR A 237 12.37 -13.67 -2.84
N THR A 238 11.56 -12.87 -2.14
CA THR A 238 12.03 -11.84 -1.22
C THR A 238 12.78 -12.48 -0.06
N ASN A 239 13.98 -11.97 0.26
CA ASN A 239 14.75 -12.40 1.41
C ASN A 239 14.23 -11.71 2.68
N PHE A 240 13.34 -12.37 3.42
CA PHE A 240 12.75 -11.80 4.63
C PHE A 240 13.68 -11.79 5.84
N ASP A 241 14.75 -12.60 5.87
CA ASP A 241 15.80 -12.46 6.89
C ASP A 241 16.49 -11.10 6.77
N ALA A 242 16.84 -10.69 5.55
CA ALA A 242 17.41 -9.38 5.27
C ALA A 242 16.43 -8.23 5.57
N VAL A 243 15.14 -8.41 5.29
CA VAL A 243 14.09 -7.43 5.63
C VAL A 243 13.99 -7.25 7.15
N LEU A 244 13.85 -8.34 7.90
CA LEU A 244 13.65 -8.26 9.36
C LEU A 244 14.89 -7.74 10.07
N GLN A 245 16.08 -8.20 9.69
CA GLN A 245 17.32 -7.67 10.25
C GLN A 245 17.46 -6.17 9.93
N GLY A 246 17.16 -5.76 8.69
CA GLY A 246 17.19 -4.35 8.31
C GLY A 246 16.21 -3.48 9.10
N LEU A 247 14.99 -3.96 9.36
CA LEU A 247 14.01 -3.26 10.20
C LEU A 247 14.50 -3.11 11.66
N CYS A 248 15.08 -4.16 12.21
CA CYS A 248 15.66 -4.13 13.56
C CYS A 248 16.80 -3.12 13.66
N ASP A 249 17.75 -3.17 12.73
CA ASP A 249 18.94 -2.31 12.74
C ASP A 249 18.60 -0.84 12.38
N ALA A 250 17.56 -0.60 11.57
CA ALA A 250 17.01 0.72 11.35
C ALA A 250 16.25 1.29 12.56
N GLY A 251 16.02 0.49 13.62
CA GLY A 251 15.23 0.88 14.79
C GLY A 251 13.74 1.07 14.50
N TYR A 252 13.21 0.37 13.50
CA TYR A 252 11.82 0.50 13.13
C TYR A 252 10.89 -0.06 14.21
N ALA A 253 9.98 0.78 14.72
CA ALA A 253 9.03 0.45 15.77
C ALA A 253 7.55 0.56 15.32
N GLY A 254 7.29 0.66 14.02
CA GLY A 254 5.94 0.72 13.45
C GLY A 254 5.27 -0.66 13.36
N CYS A 255 4.15 -0.72 12.64
CA CYS A 255 3.50 -1.99 12.34
C CYS A 255 4.22 -2.71 11.19
N PHE A 256 4.35 -4.02 11.30
CA PHE A 256 4.70 -4.91 10.20
C PHE A 256 3.44 -5.17 9.40
N THR A 257 3.21 -4.30 8.39
CA THR A 257 1.94 -4.20 7.67
C THR A 257 1.99 -4.99 6.39
N PHE A 258 1.21 -6.06 6.30
CA PHE A 258 1.09 -6.81 5.05
C PHE A 258 0.29 -6.05 4.00
N GLU A 259 0.78 -6.09 2.78
CA GLU A 259 0.05 -5.76 1.57
C GLU A 259 0.04 -6.98 0.62
N ALA A 260 -0.35 -8.14 1.19
CA ALA A 260 -0.35 -9.43 0.53
C ALA A 260 -1.76 -9.87 0.13
N SER A 261 -2.53 -8.95 -0.45
CA SER A 261 -3.95 -9.15 -0.81
C SER A 261 -4.19 -10.27 -1.82
N GLN A 262 -3.14 -10.79 -2.45
CA GLN A 262 -3.17 -11.87 -3.43
C GLN A 262 -2.74 -13.23 -2.86
N ILE A 263 -2.78 -13.42 -1.54
CA ILE A 263 -2.51 -14.73 -0.91
C ILE A 263 -3.43 -15.83 -1.47
N LEU A 264 -4.68 -15.49 -1.76
CA LEU A 264 -5.60 -16.25 -2.61
C LEU A 264 -6.24 -15.30 -3.62
N ARG A 265 -5.88 -15.43 -4.90
CA ARG A 265 -6.25 -14.47 -5.94
C ARG A 265 -7.69 -14.65 -6.40
N SER A 266 -8.40 -13.54 -6.65
CA SER A 266 -9.58 -13.53 -7.49
C SER A 266 -9.22 -13.80 -8.95
N GLY A 267 -10.20 -14.26 -9.75
CA GLY A 267 -9.96 -14.61 -11.15
C GLY A 267 -9.44 -13.46 -12.01
N GLY A 268 -9.88 -12.23 -11.72
CA GLY A 268 -9.46 -11.02 -12.42
C GLY A 268 -8.26 -10.28 -11.83
N ALA A 269 -7.59 -10.86 -10.81
CA ALA A 269 -6.50 -10.16 -10.13
C ALA A 269 -5.25 -10.01 -11.01
N TRP A 270 -4.82 -8.76 -11.18
CA TRP A 270 -3.55 -8.43 -11.84
C TRP A 270 -2.37 -8.86 -10.94
N PRO A 271 -1.16 -9.22 -11.48
CA PRO A 271 -0.83 -9.27 -12.91
C PRO A 271 -1.17 -10.60 -13.61
N HIS A 272 -1.62 -11.62 -12.91
CA HIS A 272 -1.86 -12.97 -13.45
C HIS A 272 -3.34 -13.31 -13.44
N VAL A 273 -4.05 -12.86 -14.45
CA VAL A 273 -5.47 -13.15 -14.63
C VAL A 273 -5.70 -14.64 -14.89
N ARG A 274 -6.69 -15.22 -14.23
CA ARG A 274 -7.05 -16.63 -14.44
C ARG A 274 -7.62 -16.82 -15.83
N ARG A 275 -7.22 -17.91 -16.51
CA ARG A 275 -7.68 -18.20 -17.86
C ARG A 275 -9.19 -18.47 -17.87
N GLU A 276 -9.88 -17.84 -18.83
CA GLU A 276 -11.28 -18.11 -19.10
C GLU A 276 -11.47 -19.50 -19.70
N TRP A 277 -12.61 -20.11 -19.41
CA TRP A 277 -13.02 -21.39 -20.00
C TRP A 277 -14.50 -21.36 -20.33
N GLN A 278 -14.86 -22.02 -21.41
CA GLN A 278 -16.24 -22.12 -21.88
C GLN A 278 -16.66 -23.58 -21.95
N TYR A 279 -17.90 -23.85 -21.55
CA TYR A 279 -18.54 -25.14 -21.72
C TYR A 279 -19.82 -24.95 -22.54
N ARG A 280 -19.93 -25.67 -23.68
CA ARG A 280 -21.07 -25.57 -24.62
C ARG A 280 -21.37 -24.13 -25.04
N GLY A 281 -20.32 -23.33 -25.31
CA GLY A 281 -20.44 -21.94 -25.77
C GLY A 281 -20.79 -20.89 -24.68
N ALA A 282 -20.86 -21.31 -23.41
CA ALA A 282 -21.09 -20.39 -22.28
C ALA A 282 -19.87 -20.33 -21.35
N PRO A 283 -19.49 -19.16 -20.83
CA PRO A 283 -18.40 -19.03 -19.87
C PRO A 283 -18.76 -19.73 -18.55
N VAL A 284 -17.78 -20.41 -17.95
CA VAL A 284 -17.92 -21.07 -16.66
C VAL A 284 -17.04 -20.37 -15.62
N THR A 285 -17.68 -19.76 -14.63
CA THR A 285 -17.03 -18.84 -13.65
C THR A 285 -17.16 -19.28 -12.20
N ARG A 286 -17.69 -20.47 -11.91
CA ARG A 286 -18.02 -20.96 -10.54
C ARG A 286 -16.86 -20.94 -9.56
N LEU A 287 -15.62 -21.06 -10.06
CA LEU A 287 -14.39 -21.11 -9.26
C LEU A 287 -13.44 -19.95 -9.61
N MET A 288 -13.96 -18.89 -10.23
CA MET A 288 -13.14 -17.72 -10.56
C MET A 288 -12.78 -16.93 -9.30
N ASP A 289 -13.70 -16.80 -8.36
CA ASP A 289 -13.50 -16.03 -7.14
C ASP A 289 -13.41 -16.94 -5.91
N VAL A 290 -12.68 -16.47 -4.92
CA VAL A 290 -12.52 -17.17 -3.64
C VAL A 290 -13.64 -16.73 -2.70
N PRO A 291 -14.46 -17.65 -2.16
CA PRO A 291 -15.53 -17.28 -1.25
C PRO A 291 -14.97 -16.67 0.06
N PRO A 292 -15.68 -15.69 0.68
CA PRO A 292 -15.21 -14.97 1.86
C PRO A 292 -14.73 -15.86 3.03
N PRO A 293 -15.38 -17.01 3.37
CA PRO A 293 -14.90 -17.88 4.44
C PRO A 293 -13.49 -18.45 4.18
N ILE A 294 -13.19 -18.81 2.93
CA ILE A 294 -11.86 -19.33 2.54
C ILE A 294 -10.84 -18.19 2.53
N ARG A 295 -11.22 -16.99 2.01
CA ARG A 295 -10.38 -15.80 2.07
C ARG A 295 -10.02 -15.45 3.53
N ARG A 296 -10.96 -15.51 4.45
CA ARG A 296 -10.71 -15.26 5.88
C ARG A 296 -9.69 -16.23 6.48
N GLN A 297 -9.75 -17.51 6.11
CA GLN A 297 -8.75 -18.50 6.55
C GLN A 297 -7.36 -18.19 6.00
N ALA A 298 -7.27 -17.73 4.76
CA ALA A 298 -6.00 -17.30 4.16
C ALA A 298 -5.42 -16.06 4.88
N VAL A 299 -6.25 -15.09 5.22
CA VAL A 299 -5.82 -13.92 6.00
C VAL A 299 -5.42 -14.31 7.43
N ALA A 300 -6.10 -15.28 8.05
CA ALA A 300 -5.68 -15.84 9.34
C ALA A 300 -4.33 -16.58 9.23
N LEU A 301 -4.07 -17.28 8.14
CA LEU A 301 -2.76 -17.87 7.87
C LEU A 301 -1.68 -16.79 7.70
N LEU A 302 -1.97 -15.69 7.02
CA LEU A 302 -1.05 -14.55 6.88
C LEU A 302 -0.66 -13.99 8.25
N TYR A 303 -1.62 -13.89 9.19
CA TYR A 303 -1.32 -13.52 10.58
C TYR A 303 -0.33 -14.50 11.25
N GLN A 304 -0.52 -15.82 11.07
CA GLN A 304 0.39 -16.83 11.63
C GLN A 304 1.78 -16.76 11.02
N ILE A 305 1.87 -16.51 9.70
CA ILE A 305 3.14 -16.29 9.01
C ILE A 305 3.89 -15.09 9.65
N GLY A 306 3.23 -13.95 9.77
CA GLY A 306 3.85 -12.76 10.36
C GLY A 306 4.22 -12.95 11.83
N LYS A 307 3.36 -13.62 12.61
CA LYS A 307 3.67 -13.95 14.00
C LYS A 307 4.93 -14.83 14.11
N HIS A 308 5.06 -15.85 13.28
CA HIS A 308 6.25 -16.67 13.21
C HIS A 308 7.48 -15.81 12.88
N MET A 309 7.44 -15.05 11.79
CA MET A 309 8.55 -14.21 11.34
C MET A 309 9.05 -13.25 12.44
N LEU A 310 8.13 -12.48 13.05
CA LEU A 310 8.49 -11.52 14.10
C LEU A 310 8.94 -12.21 15.39
N THR A 311 8.45 -13.40 15.71
CA THR A 311 8.86 -14.17 16.88
C THR A 311 10.30 -14.68 16.74
N GLU A 312 10.67 -15.21 15.55
CA GLU A 312 12.04 -15.65 15.27
C GLU A 312 13.07 -14.53 15.43
N TYR A 313 12.69 -13.29 15.14
CA TYR A 313 13.52 -12.10 15.30
C TYR A 313 13.36 -11.41 16.66
N GLY A 314 12.57 -11.98 17.58
CA GLY A 314 12.37 -11.43 18.93
C GLY A 314 11.73 -10.04 18.97
N CYS A 315 10.99 -9.66 17.92
CA CYS A 315 10.42 -8.32 17.78
C CYS A 315 8.87 -8.31 17.67
N PHE A 316 8.20 -9.42 18.02
CA PHE A 316 6.74 -9.51 18.03
C PHE A 316 6.15 -8.87 19.29
N ASP A 317 5.29 -7.86 19.10
CA ASP A 317 4.44 -7.27 20.12
C ASP A 317 3.01 -7.78 19.93
N GLY A 318 2.60 -8.72 20.74
CA GLY A 318 1.33 -9.46 20.65
C GLY A 318 0.04 -8.64 20.68
#